data_8d11cb9402e7c04fb64165b699e7f0fb
#
_entry.id   8d11cb9402e7c04fb64165b699e7f0fb
#
_cell.length_a   1.000
_cell.length_b   1.000
_cell.length_c   1.000
_cell.angle_alpha   90.00
_cell.angle_beta   90.00
_cell.angle_gamma   90.00
#
_symmetry.space_group_name_H-M   'P 1'
#
loop_
_entity.id
_entity.type
_entity.pdbx_description
1 polymer ?
#
loop_
_entity_poly.entity_id
_entity_poly.type
_entity_poly.pdbx_seq_one_letter_code
_entity_poly.pdbx_strand_id
1 'polypeptide(L)'
;MSIGAAAAVGLPAIARPLHSKPEIATGGAGQREGSKTMNMLTVKDGAQIYYKDWGTGQPIVFSHGWPLTADAFEDQMFYLASRGYRCIAHDRRGHGRSSQPWNGNDLDTYADDLAALTAALDLKHAIHVGHSTGGGEVARYIGRHGTGRVAKAVLIGAIPPLMLKTPANPGGLPIEVFDGLRNSVLADRSAFWKELSLPFYSYNRPGAKISEGVRESFWLQSMMAGFPASYFCIKAFSETDLTEDLKRFDVPTLILHGDDDQIVPIGASAMLSSKIVKNAQLKIYEGAPHGICTILKDRVNEELLAFIKG
;
A
#
# COMPACT_ATOMS: atom_id res chain seq x y z
N MET A 1 -46.77 2.78 38.47
CA MET A 1 -47.02 1.96 37.27
C MET A 1 -47.09 2.87 36.08
N SER A 2 -46.09 2.88 35.24
CA SER A 2 -46.15 3.29 33.84
C SER A 2 -44.83 2.91 33.17
N ILE A 3 -44.92 2.01 32.22
CA ILE A 3 -43.78 1.44 31.48
C ILE A 3 -43.52 2.38 30.33
N GLY A 4 -42.33 3.02 30.31
CA GLY A 4 -41.88 3.88 29.23
C GLY A 4 -41.38 3.07 28.05
N ALA A 5 -41.90 3.34 26.86
CA ALA A 5 -41.52 2.71 25.60
C ALA A 5 -40.11 3.11 25.16
N ALA A 6 -39.33 2.10 24.75
CA ALA A 6 -38.02 2.31 24.11
C ALA A 6 -38.22 2.82 22.68
N ALA A 7 -37.67 3.98 22.38
CA ALA A 7 -37.59 4.53 21.04
C ALA A 7 -36.52 3.81 20.23
N ALA A 8 -36.93 3.16 19.14
CA ALA A 8 -35.99 2.61 18.16
C ALA A 8 -35.33 3.76 17.38
N VAL A 9 -34.01 3.90 17.51
CA VAL A 9 -33.22 4.83 16.73
C VAL A 9 -33.04 4.23 15.32
N GLY A 10 -33.76 4.77 14.35
CA GLY A 10 -33.64 4.40 12.95
C GLY A 10 -32.28 4.87 12.39
N LEU A 11 -31.50 3.94 11.87
CA LEU A 11 -30.31 4.23 11.07
C LEU A 11 -30.72 4.91 9.74
N PRO A 12 -30.08 6.00 9.33
CA PRO A 12 -30.35 6.60 8.02
C PRO A 12 -29.89 5.66 6.91
N ALA A 13 -30.82 5.30 6.03
CA ALA A 13 -30.54 4.53 4.82
C ALA A 13 -29.72 5.38 3.84
N ILE A 14 -28.44 5.06 3.67
CA ILE A 14 -27.62 5.59 2.57
C ILE A 14 -27.86 4.65 1.37
N ALA A 15 -28.93 4.88 0.62
CA ALA A 15 -29.15 4.22 -0.66
C ALA A 15 -28.73 5.16 -1.79
N ARG A 16 -27.55 4.90 -2.39
CA ARG A 16 -27.26 5.28 -3.77
C ARG A 16 -27.40 4.03 -4.64
N PRO A 17 -28.00 4.12 -5.85
CA PRO A 17 -28.17 2.96 -6.71
C PRO A 17 -26.79 2.49 -7.20
N LEU A 18 -26.43 1.27 -6.83
CA LEU A 18 -25.32 0.53 -7.41
C LEU A 18 -25.68 0.21 -8.87
N HIS A 19 -24.91 0.73 -9.80
CA HIS A 19 -24.93 0.30 -11.19
C HIS A 19 -24.50 -1.17 -11.23
N SER A 20 -25.35 -1.99 -11.85
CA SER A 20 -25.18 -3.41 -12.21
C SER A 20 -24.39 -4.28 -11.23
N LYS A 21 -25.10 -5.13 -10.50
CA LYS A 21 -24.51 -6.20 -9.68
C LYS A 21 -23.58 -7.05 -10.57
N PRO A 22 -22.30 -7.24 -10.21
CA PRO A 22 -21.52 -8.28 -10.86
C PRO A 22 -22.15 -9.63 -10.48
N GLU A 23 -22.44 -10.48 -11.46
CA GLU A 23 -22.69 -11.89 -11.21
C GLU A 23 -21.43 -12.48 -10.59
N ILE A 24 -21.54 -12.91 -9.35
CA ILE A 24 -20.46 -13.67 -8.68
C ILE A 24 -20.48 -15.05 -9.34
N ALA A 25 -19.56 -15.28 -10.27
CA ALA A 25 -19.31 -16.60 -10.82
C ALA A 25 -18.85 -17.51 -9.69
N THR A 26 -19.72 -18.37 -9.17
CA THR A 26 -19.38 -19.49 -8.32
C THR A 26 -18.76 -20.57 -9.20
N GLY A 27 -17.52 -20.35 -9.66
CA GLY A 27 -16.72 -21.34 -10.35
C GLY A 27 -16.39 -22.48 -9.39
N GLY A 28 -16.79 -23.72 -9.76
CA GLY A 28 -16.54 -24.91 -9.00
C GLY A 28 -15.06 -25.06 -8.63
N ALA A 29 -14.72 -24.81 -7.39
CA ALA A 29 -13.42 -25.03 -6.83
C ALA A 29 -13.20 -26.55 -6.67
N GLY A 30 -12.27 -27.09 -7.40
CA GLY A 30 -11.60 -28.30 -6.97
C GLY A 30 -11.03 -28.06 -5.57
N GLN A 31 -11.63 -28.69 -4.56
CA GLN A 31 -11.18 -28.62 -3.19
C GLN A 31 -9.74 -29.14 -3.11
N ARG A 32 -8.78 -28.23 -3.00
CA ARG A 32 -7.55 -28.56 -2.30
C ARG A 32 -7.93 -28.53 -0.81
N GLU A 33 -8.03 -29.71 -0.18
CA GLU A 33 -7.98 -29.83 1.26
C GLU A 33 -6.64 -29.24 1.72
N GLY A 34 -6.64 -27.93 1.98
CA GLY A 34 -5.51 -27.18 2.50
C GLY A 34 -5.80 -26.82 3.94
N SER A 35 -4.94 -27.30 4.80
CA SER A 35 -4.72 -26.90 6.19
C SER A 35 -5.28 -25.52 6.54
N LYS A 36 -5.94 -25.38 7.69
CA LYS A 36 -6.38 -24.12 8.33
C LYS A 36 -5.21 -23.23 8.78
N THR A 37 -4.03 -23.36 8.21
CA THR A 37 -2.84 -22.56 8.51
C THR A 37 -2.83 -21.29 7.69
N MET A 38 -2.47 -20.16 8.32
CA MET A 38 -2.25 -18.90 7.62
C MET A 38 -1.15 -19.08 6.54
N ASN A 39 -1.30 -18.40 5.41
CA ASN A 39 -0.27 -18.42 4.37
C ASN A 39 0.98 -17.69 4.89
N MET A 40 2.04 -18.43 5.14
CA MET A 40 3.32 -17.94 5.66
C MET A 40 4.45 -18.44 4.75
N LEU A 41 5.36 -17.54 4.42
CA LEU A 41 6.61 -17.86 3.75
C LEU A 41 7.77 -17.64 4.71
N THR A 42 8.62 -18.63 4.91
CA THR A 42 9.89 -18.45 5.62
C THR A 42 10.95 -17.97 4.63
N VAL A 43 11.51 -16.78 4.87
CA VAL A 43 12.57 -16.20 4.05
C VAL A 43 13.96 -16.60 4.58
N LYS A 44 15.02 -16.21 3.86
CA LYS A 44 16.40 -16.71 4.03
C LYS A 44 16.93 -16.59 5.47
N ASP A 45 16.60 -15.53 6.19
CA ASP A 45 17.05 -15.27 7.56
C ASP A 45 16.12 -15.86 8.65
N GLY A 46 15.12 -16.64 8.24
CA GLY A 46 14.15 -17.28 9.12
C GLY A 46 12.93 -16.43 9.46
N ALA A 47 12.85 -15.19 9.01
CA ALA A 47 11.64 -14.40 9.17
C ALA A 47 10.48 -15.02 8.38
N GLN A 48 9.28 -14.91 8.91
CA GLN A 48 8.06 -15.42 8.28
C GLN A 48 7.26 -14.25 7.73
N ILE A 49 6.91 -14.31 6.45
CA ILE A 49 6.13 -13.30 5.74
C ILE A 49 4.72 -13.85 5.52
N TYR A 50 3.74 -13.19 6.14
CA TYR A 50 2.34 -13.47 5.91
C TYR A 50 1.90 -12.91 4.57
N TYR A 51 1.04 -13.63 3.85
CA TYR A 51 0.41 -13.12 2.64
C TYR A 51 -1.02 -13.60 2.47
N LYS A 52 -1.82 -12.80 1.76
CA LYS A 52 -3.13 -13.15 1.22
C LYS A 52 -2.96 -13.57 -0.23
N ASP A 53 -3.76 -14.52 -0.68
CA ASP A 53 -3.76 -15.02 -2.06
C ASP A 53 -5.19 -15.31 -2.48
N TRP A 54 -5.79 -14.41 -3.26
CA TRP A 54 -7.20 -14.45 -3.64
C TRP A 54 -7.37 -14.50 -5.15
N GLY A 55 -8.33 -15.28 -5.62
CA GLY A 55 -8.66 -15.40 -7.03
C GLY A 55 -7.69 -16.26 -7.84
N THR A 56 -7.76 -16.14 -9.16
CA THR A 56 -6.96 -16.92 -10.12
C THR A 56 -6.66 -16.06 -11.35
N GLY A 57 -5.73 -16.49 -12.21
CA GLY A 57 -5.36 -15.77 -13.43
C GLY A 57 -4.05 -14.99 -13.29
N GLN A 58 -3.90 -13.89 -14.04
CA GLN A 58 -2.67 -13.10 -14.01
C GLN A 58 -2.42 -12.54 -12.61
N PRO A 59 -1.20 -12.74 -12.05
CA PRO A 59 -0.90 -12.29 -10.69
C PRO A 59 -0.74 -10.78 -10.59
N ILE A 60 -1.31 -10.23 -9.51
CA ILE A 60 -1.12 -8.86 -9.08
C ILE A 60 -0.60 -8.90 -7.65
N VAL A 61 0.56 -8.29 -7.40
CA VAL A 61 1.24 -8.30 -6.10
C VAL A 61 1.18 -6.91 -5.50
N PHE A 62 0.69 -6.80 -4.28
CA PHE A 62 0.49 -5.54 -3.58
C PHE A 62 1.47 -5.38 -2.42
N SER A 63 2.19 -4.27 -2.40
CA SER A 63 3.10 -3.85 -1.35
C SER A 63 2.54 -2.62 -0.64
N HIS A 64 2.20 -2.77 0.66
CA HIS A 64 1.53 -1.73 1.45
C HIS A 64 2.44 -0.58 1.88
N GLY A 65 1.84 0.57 2.24
CA GLY A 65 2.52 1.71 2.85
C GLY A 65 2.85 1.49 4.34
N TRP A 66 3.79 2.28 4.86
CA TRP A 66 4.03 2.35 6.30
C TRP A 66 2.93 3.18 6.98
N PRO A 67 2.43 2.77 8.15
CA PRO A 67 2.73 1.56 8.92
C PRO A 67 1.66 0.46 8.75
N LEU A 68 1.06 0.36 7.59
CA LEU A 68 -0.11 -0.48 7.30
C LEU A 68 0.25 -1.97 7.17
N THR A 69 -0.71 -2.74 6.67
CA THR A 69 -0.64 -4.19 6.40
C THR A 69 -1.23 -4.50 5.03
N ALA A 70 -1.23 -5.77 4.62
CA ALA A 70 -1.90 -6.25 3.41
C ALA A 70 -3.40 -5.88 3.37
N ASP A 71 -4.01 -5.65 4.52
CA ASP A 71 -5.44 -5.33 4.65
C ASP A 71 -5.79 -3.96 4.01
N ALA A 72 -4.78 -3.09 3.85
CA ALA A 72 -4.95 -1.80 3.18
C ALA A 72 -5.36 -1.93 1.71
N PHE A 73 -5.16 -3.10 1.09
CA PHE A 73 -5.49 -3.37 -0.30
C PHE A 73 -6.71 -4.28 -0.51
N GLU A 74 -7.47 -4.62 0.55
CA GLU A 74 -8.59 -5.56 0.42
C GLU A 74 -9.65 -5.11 -0.59
N ASP A 75 -9.95 -3.81 -0.66
CA ASP A 75 -10.88 -3.26 -1.65
C ASP A 75 -10.38 -3.51 -3.09
N GLN A 76 -9.08 -3.28 -3.36
CA GLN A 76 -8.45 -3.52 -4.67
C GLN A 76 -8.38 -5.01 -4.99
N MET A 77 -7.96 -5.80 -4.00
CA MET A 77 -7.87 -7.26 -4.15
C MET A 77 -9.23 -7.89 -4.46
N PHE A 78 -10.26 -7.53 -3.70
CA PHE A 78 -11.62 -8.05 -3.93
C PHE A 78 -12.15 -7.66 -5.29
N TYR A 79 -11.99 -6.38 -5.67
CA TYR A 79 -12.42 -5.87 -6.97
C TYR A 79 -11.75 -6.59 -8.15
N LEU A 80 -10.44 -6.81 -8.09
CA LEU A 80 -9.68 -7.43 -9.18
C LEU A 80 -9.81 -8.95 -9.16
N ALA A 81 -9.82 -9.60 -8.00
CA ALA A 81 -10.01 -11.04 -7.89
C ALA A 81 -11.39 -11.47 -8.42
N SER A 82 -12.45 -10.69 -8.16
CA SER A 82 -13.78 -10.95 -8.73
C SER A 82 -13.86 -10.76 -10.25
N ARG A 83 -12.78 -10.26 -10.88
CA ARG A 83 -12.64 -10.04 -12.32
C ARG A 83 -11.61 -10.95 -12.99
N GLY A 84 -11.20 -12.03 -12.32
CA GLY A 84 -10.35 -13.07 -12.89
C GLY A 84 -8.84 -12.80 -12.77
N TYR A 85 -8.42 -12.01 -11.77
CA TYR A 85 -7.01 -11.85 -11.44
C TYR A 85 -6.66 -12.59 -10.16
N ARG A 86 -5.42 -13.05 -10.03
CA ARG A 86 -4.88 -13.59 -8.78
C ARG A 86 -4.20 -12.45 -8.01
N CYS A 87 -4.77 -12.07 -6.88
CA CYS A 87 -4.31 -10.96 -6.06
C CYS A 87 -3.54 -11.46 -4.84
N ILE A 88 -2.28 -11.07 -4.72
CA ILE A 88 -1.40 -11.39 -3.61
C ILE A 88 -1.05 -10.10 -2.87
N ALA A 89 -1.27 -10.04 -1.55
CA ALA A 89 -0.79 -8.94 -0.72
C ALA A 89 -0.08 -9.53 0.50
N HIS A 90 1.11 -9.03 0.81
CA HIS A 90 1.87 -9.49 1.97
C HIS A 90 1.90 -8.43 3.06
N ASP A 91 1.98 -8.87 4.30
CA ASP A 91 2.42 -8.01 5.40
C ASP A 91 3.95 -7.96 5.32
N ARG A 92 4.52 -6.77 5.10
CA ARG A 92 5.99 -6.58 5.11
C ARG A 92 6.55 -7.04 6.45
N ARG A 93 7.79 -7.57 6.46
CA ARG A 93 8.44 -7.90 7.75
C ARG A 93 8.34 -6.73 8.72
N GLY A 94 8.15 -7.05 9.98
CA GLY A 94 7.93 -6.05 11.02
C GLY A 94 6.50 -5.50 11.09
N HIS A 95 5.61 -5.86 10.17
CA HIS A 95 4.24 -5.35 10.10
C HIS A 95 3.22 -6.49 10.17
N GLY A 96 2.05 -6.19 10.70
CA GLY A 96 0.89 -7.08 10.67
C GLY A 96 1.17 -8.45 11.29
N ARG A 97 0.89 -9.49 10.51
CA ARG A 97 1.00 -10.91 10.88
C ARG A 97 2.36 -11.52 10.56
N SER A 98 3.25 -10.76 9.90
CA SER A 98 4.63 -11.18 9.63
C SER A 98 5.49 -11.12 10.88
N SER A 99 6.63 -11.84 10.86
CA SER A 99 7.64 -11.74 11.92
C SER A 99 8.08 -10.30 12.14
N GLN A 100 8.34 -9.95 13.40
CA GLN A 100 8.74 -8.60 13.81
C GLN A 100 10.20 -8.58 14.32
N PRO A 101 11.19 -8.85 13.44
CA PRO A 101 12.59 -8.87 13.85
C PRO A 101 13.11 -7.46 14.15
N TRP A 102 14.16 -7.40 14.96
CA TRP A 102 14.86 -6.16 15.24
C TRP A 102 15.56 -5.58 14.01
N ASN A 103 16.18 -6.44 13.18
CA ASN A 103 16.96 -6.08 11.99
C ASN A 103 16.16 -6.29 10.70
N GLY A 104 16.69 -5.75 9.59
CA GLY A 104 16.11 -5.93 8.25
C GLY A 104 14.91 -5.02 7.97
N ASN A 105 14.79 -3.91 8.71
CA ASN A 105 13.76 -2.91 8.47
C ASN A 105 14.26 -1.85 7.47
N ASP A 106 14.70 -2.29 6.30
CA ASP A 106 15.25 -1.49 5.21
C ASP A 106 14.73 -1.97 3.84
N LEU A 107 14.80 -1.10 2.82
CA LEU A 107 14.23 -1.39 1.50
C LEU A 107 14.94 -2.53 0.76
N ASP A 108 16.22 -2.76 1.03
CA ASP A 108 16.95 -3.87 0.41
C ASP A 108 16.38 -5.21 0.88
N THR A 109 16.22 -5.33 2.18
CA THR A 109 15.63 -6.52 2.80
C THR A 109 14.17 -6.72 2.40
N TYR A 110 13.37 -5.65 2.36
CA TYR A 110 11.97 -5.72 1.91
C TYR A 110 11.87 -6.19 0.45
N ALA A 111 12.72 -5.70 -0.43
CA ALA A 111 12.78 -6.12 -1.82
C ALA A 111 13.22 -7.60 -1.96
N ASP A 112 14.16 -8.06 -1.14
CA ASP A 112 14.61 -9.45 -1.13
C ASP A 112 13.50 -10.39 -0.60
N ASP A 113 12.70 -9.98 0.40
CA ASP A 113 11.53 -10.71 0.87
C ASP A 113 10.44 -10.80 -0.21
N LEU A 114 10.19 -9.70 -0.91
CA LEU A 114 9.25 -9.67 -2.04
C LEU A 114 9.73 -10.59 -3.17
N ALA A 115 11.04 -10.65 -3.44
CA ALA A 115 11.62 -11.56 -4.42
C ALA A 115 11.46 -13.02 -4.00
N ALA A 116 11.67 -13.32 -2.72
CA ALA A 116 11.42 -14.66 -2.18
C ALA A 116 9.95 -15.07 -2.32
N LEU A 117 9.02 -14.17 -2.03
CA LEU A 117 7.58 -14.40 -2.16
C LEU A 117 7.19 -14.68 -3.62
N THR A 118 7.64 -13.84 -4.56
CA THR A 118 7.35 -14.01 -5.99
C THR A 118 7.94 -15.30 -6.55
N ALA A 119 9.11 -15.71 -6.07
CA ALA A 119 9.74 -16.97 -6.47
C ALA A 119 9.02 -18.19 -5.88
N ALA A 120 8.69 -18.16 -4.58
CA ALA A 120 8.02 -19.26 -3.88
C ALA A 120 6.62 -19.57 -4.44
N LEU A 121 5.89 -18.54 -4.87
CA LEU A 121 4.57 -18.66 -5.49
C LEU A 121 4.64 -18.82 -7.01
N ASP A 122 5.84 -18.91 -7.59
CA ASP A 122 6.13 -18.96 -9.04
C ASP A 122 5.35 -17.92 -9.85
N LEU A 123 5.30 -16.69 -9.34
CA LEU A 123 4.60 -15.59 -10.01
C LEU A 123 5.39 -15.15 -11.25
N LYS A 124 4.78 -15.28 -12.41
CA LYS A 124 5.33 -14.88 -13.72
C LYS A 124 4.43 -13.81 -14.32
N HIS A 125 5.04 -12.87 -15.04
CA HIS A 125 4.30 -11.74 -15.65
C HIS A 125 3.38 -11.04 -14.64
N ALA A 126 3.87 -10.87 -13.40
CA ALA A 126 3.12 -10.25 -12.33
C ALA A 126 3.02 -8.73 -12.52
N ILE A 127 1.93 -8.15 -12.06
CA ILE A 127 1.77 -6.71 -11.96
C ILE A 127 2.09 -6.34 -10.52
N HIS A 128 3.11 -5.51 -10.30
CA HIS A 128 3.50 -5.06 -8.97
C HIS A 128 2.87 -3.70 -8.67
N VAL A 129 2.10 -3.62 -7.60
CA VAL A 129 1.40 -2.41 -7.13
C VAL A 129 1.95 -2.03 -5.77
N GLY A 130 2.55 -0.85 -5.66
CA GLY A 130 3.10 -0.35 -4.39
C GLY A 130 2.49 0.98 -3.98
N HIS A 131 2.00 1.07 -2.74
CA HIS A 131 1.53 2.31 -2.14
C HIS A 131 2.59 2.87 -1.19
N SER A 132 2.89 4.18 -1.31
CA SER A 132 3.78 4.87 -0.38
C SER A 132 5.17 4.19 -0.27
N THR A 133 5.57 3.74 0.92
CA THR A 133 6.76 2.91 1.15
C THR A 133 6.76 1.64 0.30
N GLY A 134 5.58 1.05 0.06
CA GLY A 134 5.44 -0.11 -0.82
C GLY A 134 5.81 0.19 -2.28
N GLY A 135 5.64 1.44 -2.74
CA GLY A 135 6.16 1.87 -4.04
C GLY A 135 7.70 1.92 -4.06
N GLY A 136 8.31 2.28 -2.94
CA GLY A 136 9.78 2.17 -2.75
C GLY A 136 10.26 0.72 -2.76
N GLU A 137 9.50 -0.18 -2.12
CA GLU A 137 9.78 -1.62 -2.14
C GLU A 137 9.71 -2.19 -3.57
N VAL A 138 8.68 -1.83 -4.35
CA VAL A 138 8.57 -2.22 -5.76
C VAL A 138 9.72 -1.65 -6.59
N ALA A 139 10.09 -0.39 -6.37
CA ALA A 139 11.23 0.22 -7.05
C ALA A 139 12.54 -0.50 -6.74
N ARG A 140 12.81 -0.76 -5.47
CA ARG A 140 14.01 -1.48 -5.03
C ARG A 140 14.01 -2.95 -5.51
N TYR A 141 12.83 -3.60 -5.56
CA TYR A 141 12.70 -4.94 -6.14
C TYR A 141 13.12 -4.95 -7.61
N ILE A 142 12.61 -4.05 -8.43
CA ILE A 142 13.00 -3.94 -9.85
C ILE A 142 14.48 -3.57 -9.98
N GLY A 143 14.96 -2.64 -9.16
CA GLY A 143 16.36 -2.24 -9.14
C GLY A 143 17.34 -3.36 -8.82
N ARG A 144 16.98 -4.28 -7.91
CA ARG A 144 17.84 -5.38 -7.45
C ARG A 144 17.65 -6.68 -8.24
N HIS A 145 16.40 -7.00 -8.56
CA HIS A 145 16.03 -8.32 -9.11
C HIS A 145 15.61 -8.27 -10.59
N GLY A 146 15.49 -7.04 -11.15
CA GLY A 146 15.08 -6.84 -12.55
C GLY A 146 13.60 -7.11 -12.79
N THR A 147 13.21 -7.07 -14.06
CA THR A 147 11.80 -7.18 -14.51
C THR A 147 11.43 -8.55 -15.05
N GLY A 148 12.31 -9.54 -14.95
CA GLY A 148 12.08 -10.87 -15.54
C GLY A 148 10.77 -11.58 -15.11
N ARG A 149 10.19 -11.19 -13.97
CA ARG A 149 8.89 -11.70 -13.49
C ARG A 149 7.79 -10.63 -13.52
N VAL A 150 8.10 -9.39 -13.94
CA VAL A 150 7.22 -8.22 -13.90
C VAL A 150 6.64 -7.95 -15.29
N ALA A 151 5.33 -7.88 -15.42
CA ALA A 151 4.68 -7.42 -16.65
C ALA A 151 4.44 -5.91 -16.64
N LYS A 152 4.01 -5.36 -15.50
CA LYS A 152 3.69 -3.95 -15.32
C LYS A 152 3.98 -3.53 -13.88
N ALA A 153 4.21 -2.22 -13.67
CA ALA A 153 4.38 -1.64 -12.34
C ALA A 153 3.35 -0.53 -12.09
N VAL A 154 2.89 -0.40 -10.86
CA VAL A 154 1.99 0.70 -10.43
C VAL A 154 2.53 1.30 -9.14
N LEU A 155 2.74 2.59 -9.13
CA LEU A 155 3.20 3.38 -7.99
C LEU A 155 2.09 4.33 -7.54
N ILE A 156 1.57 4.15 -6.32
CA ILE A 156 0.44 4.94 -5.79
C ILE A 156 0.92 5.76 -4.60
N GLY A 157 0.87 7.09 -4.66
CA GLY A 157 1.35 7.95 -3.57
C GLY A 157 2.77 7.58 -3.12
N ALA A 158 3.60 7.13 -4.06
CA ALA A 158 4.84 6.41 -3.78
C ALA A 158 6.01 7.34 -3.45
N ILE A 159 6.92 6.88 -2.59
CA ILE A 159 8.06 7.65 -2.08
C ILE A 159 9.20 7.92 -3.09
N PRO A 160 9.44 7.10 -4.16
CA PRO A 160 10.55 7.36 -5.07
C PRO A 160 10.42 8.73 -5.78
N PRO A 161 11.56 9.35 -6.17
CA PRO A 161 12.93 8.82 -6.09
C PRO A 161 13.59 8.95 -4.72
N LEU A 162 13.30 9.99 -3.93
CA LEU A 162 13.91 10.23 -2.62
C LEU A 162 13.05 11.21 -1.84
N MET A 163 12.71 10.87 -0.60
CA MET A 163 11.94 11.77 0.28
C MET A 163 12.80 12.86 0.91
N LEU A 164 14.03 12.52 1.30
CA LEU A 164 14.93 13.43 2.00
C LEU A 164 15.38 14.58 1.08
N LYS A 165 15.38 15.79 1.63
CA LYS A 165 15.97 16.96 0.98
C LYS A 165 17.49 16.83 0.94
N THR A 166 18.04 16.87 -0.26
CA THR A 166 19.48 16.84 -0.54
C THR A 166 19.81 17.84 -1.64
N PRO A 167 21.09 18.12 -1.91
CA PRO A 167 21.46 18.91 -3.09
C PRO A 167 20.90 18.33 -4.41
N ALA A 168 20.80 17.01 -4.52
CA ALA A 168 20.22 16.31 -5.68
C ALA A 168 18.69 16.29 -5.67
N ASN A 169 18.05 16.47 -4.50
CA ASN A 169 16.59 16.55 -4.33
C ASN A 169 16.21 17.79 -3.50
N PRO A 170 16.30 18.99 -4.05
CA PRO A 170 16.03 20.21 -3.28
C PRO A 170 14.55 20.37 -2.89
N GLY A 171 13.63 19.67 -3.56
CA GLY A 171 12.20 19.64 -3.26
C GLY A 171 11.81 18.61 -2.17
N GLY A 172 12.75 17.82 -1.67
CA GLY A 172 12.52 16.85 -0.61
C GLY A 172 12.23 17.49 0.74
N LEU A 173 11.83 16.67 1.70
CA LEU A 173 11.55 17.11 3.08
C LEU A 173 12.84 17.15 3.90
N PRO A 174 13.01 18.14 4.79
CA PRO A 174 14.18 18.22 5.66
C PRO A 174 14.20 17.05 6.67
N ILE A 175 15.40 16.68 7.15
CA ILE A 175 15.58 15.54 8.06
C ILE A 175 14.77 15.68 9.35
N GLU A 176 14.57 16.91 9.81
CA GLU A 176 13.81 17.23 11.02
C GLU A 176 12.36 16.74 10.97
N VAL A 177 11.76 16.68 9.79
CA VAL A 177 10.42 16.08 9.60
C VAL A 177 10.44 14.60 9.98
N PHE A 178 11.44 13.86 9.50
CA PHE A 178 11.57 12.43 9.77
C PHE A 178 12.01 12.14 11.21
N ASP A 179 12.83 13.00 11.79
CA ASP A 179 13.18 12.93 13.22
C ASP A 179 11.97 13.20 14.10
N GLY A 180 11.10 14.12 13.67
CA GLY A 180 9.80 14.35 14.31
C GLY A 180 8.92 13.09 14.32
N LEU A 181 8.85 12.35 13.20
CA LEU A 181 8.14 11.06 13.14
C LEU A 181 8.75 10.02 14.09
N ARG A 182 10.10 9.89 14.11
CA ARG A 182 10.82 8.99 15.02
C ARG A 182 10.51 9.32 16.49
N ASN A 183 10.57 10.60 16.85
CA ASN A 183 10.27 11.07 18.20
C ASN A 183 8.80 10.81 18.58
N SER A 184 7.87 10.98 17.66
CA SER A 184 6.45 10.70 17.90
C SER A 184 6.19 9.21 18.14
N VAL A 185 6.86 8.33 17.37
CA VAL A 185 6.81 6.86 17.60
C VAL A 185 7.35 6.51 18.99
N LEU A 186 8.43 7.17 19.44
CA LEU A 186 9.03 6.92 20.76
C LEU A 186 8.17 7.45 21.91
N ALA A 187 7.53 8.60 21.74
CA ALA A 187 6.77 9.25 22.77
C ALA A 187 5.42 8.55 23.08
N ASP A 188 4.58 8.40 22.07
CA ASP A 188 3.30 7.69 22.14
C ASP A 188 2.88 7.22 20.73
N ARG A 189 3.26 6.02 20.40
CA ARG A 189 2.94 5.42 19.10
C ARG A 189 1.43 5.37 18.82
N SER A 190 0.63 5.08 19.83
CA SER A 190 -0.83 4.94 19.66
C SER A 190 -1.50 6.28 19.34
N ALA A 191 -1.16 7.34 20.07
CA ALA A 191 -1.66 8.68 19.80
C ALA A 191 -1.14 9.18 18.44
N PHE A 192 0.13 8.94 18.14
CA PHE A 192 0.75 9.35 16.88
C PHE A 192 0.02 8.76 15.65
N TRP A 193 -0.37 7.47 15.67
CA TRP A 193 -1.12 6.89 14.55
C TRP A 193 -2.49 7.53 14.36
N LYS A 194 -3.17 7.89 15.44
CA LYS A 194 -4.46 8.62 15.35
C LYS A 194 -4.28 10.00 14.71
N GLU A 195 -3.24 10.73 15.10
CA GLU A 195 -2.94 12.04 14.54
C GLU A 195 -2.47 11.94 13.08
N LEU A 196 -1.61 10.98 12.73
CA LEU A 196 -1.13 10.77 11.36
C LEU A 196 -2.28 10.45 10.40
N SER A 197 -3.33 9.77 10.86
CA SER A 197 -4.50 9.47 10.03
C SER A 197 -5.22 10.73 9.51
N LEU A 198 -5.09 11.87 10.20
CA LEU A 198 -5.72 13.14 9.81
C LEU A 198 -5.20 13.63 8.46
N PRO A 199 -3.88 13.93 8.31
CA PRO A 199 -3.33 14.33 7.01
C PRO A 199 -3.28 13.18 5.99
N PHE A 200 -3.20 11.92 6.44
CA PHE A 200 -3.14 10.76 5.55
C PHE A 200 -4.40 10.63 4.69
N TYR A 201 -5.57 10.95 5.26
CA TYR A 201 -6.86 10.89 4.58
C TYR A 201 -7.52 12.27 4.39
N SER A 202 -6.83 13.37 4.65
CA SER A 202 -7.35 14.75 4.60
C SER A 202 -8.54 15.02 5.53
N TYR A 203 -8.61 14.35 6.69
CA TYR A 203 -9.58 14.69 7.75
C TYR A 203 -9.43 16.12 8.25
N ASN A 204 -8.22 16.68 8.17
CA ASN A 204 -7.88 18.05 8.55
C ASN A 204 -8.29 19.09 7.50
N ARG A 205 -8.93 18.71 6.41
CA ARG A 205 -9.41 19.65 5.40
C ARG A 205 -10.87 20.05 5.66
N PRO A 206 -11.26 21.31 5.40
CA PRO A 206 -12.64 21.76 5.55
C PRO A 206 -13.59 20.92 4.70
N GLY A 207 -14.70 20.48 5.30
CA GLY A 207 -15.72 19.72 4.60
C GLY A 207 -15.39 18.24 4.36
N ALA A 208 -14.32 17.71 4.96
CA ALA A 208 -13.99 16.28 4.90
C ALA A 208 -15.18 15.41 5.34
N LYS A 209 -15.54 14.42 4.50
CA LYS A 209 -16.64 13.48 4.73
C LYS A 209 -16.13 12.04 4.75
N ILE A 210 -15.13 11.78 5.57
CA ILE A 210 -14.50 10.47 5.68
C ILE A 210 -15.05 9.77 6.92
N SER A 211 -15.38 8.48 6.79
CA SER A 211 -15.90 7.68 7.90
C SER A 211 -14.87 7.55 9.02
N GLU A 212 -15.30 7.68 10.28
CA GLU A 212 -14.43 7.44 11.43
C GLU A 212 -13.84 6.02 11.43
N GLY A 213 -14.60 5.05 10.91
CA GLY A 213 -14.10 3.67 10.72
C GLY A 213 -12.85 3.56 9.85
N VAL A 214 -12.62 4.51 8.91
CA VAL A 214 -11.36 4.56 8.14
C VAL A 214 -10.18 4.90 9.05
N ARG A 215 -10.34 5.85 9.97
CA ARG A 215 -9.31 6.22 10.95
C ARG A 215 -9.04 5.09 11.94
N GLU A 216 -10.10 4.43 12.41
CA GLU A 216 -9.98 3.28 13.32
C GLU A 216 -9.27 2.11 12.65
N SER A 217 -9.60 1.83 11.37
CA SER A 217 -8.90 0.81 10.58
C SER A 217 -7.42 1.15 10.37
N PHE A 218 -7.09 2.42 10.07
CA PHE A 218 -5.71 2.88 9.98
C PHE A 218 -4.97 2.66 11.30
N TRP A 219 -5.55 3.11 12.41
CA TRP A 219 -4.95 2.95 13.74
C TRP A 219 -4.73 1.48 14.10
N LEU A 220 -5.72 0.62 13.84
CA LEU A 220 -5.64 -0.81 14.12
C LEU A 220 -4.47 -1.45 13.34
N GLN A 221 -4.41 -1.23 12.03
CA GLN A 221 -3.33 -1.75 11.19
C GLN A 221 -1.97 -1.21 11.64
N SER A 222 -1.88 0.07 11.96
CA SER A 222 -0.64 0.71 12.41
C SER A 222 -0.15 0.15 13.74
N MET A 223 -1.06 -0.18 14.66
CA MET A 223 -0.71 -0.81 15.94
C MET A 223 -0.21 -2.25 15.80
N MET A 224 -0.51 -2.92 14.68
CA MET A 224 0.03 -4.24 14.36
C MET A 224 1.48 -4.19 13.87
N ALA A 225 2.01 -3.03 13.49
CA ALA A 225 3.43 -2.90 13.20
C ALA A 225 4.26 -2.99 14.48
N GLY A 226 5.32 -3.81 14.47
CA GLY A 226 6.26 -3.93 15.57
C GLY A 226 6.98 -2.62 15.85
N PHE A 227 7.42 -2.40 17.10
CA PHE A 227 8.08 -1.16 17.47
C PHE A 227 9.37 -0.89 16.66
N PRO A 228 10.27 -1.89 16.44
CA PRO A 228 11.44 -1.71 15.59
C PRO A 228 11.08 -1.28 14.16
N ALA A 229 10.11 -1.95 13.52
CA ALA A 229 9.67 -1.60 12.18
C ALA A 229 9.01 -0.22 12.12
N SER A 230 8.19 0.14 13.11
CA SER A 230 7.59 1.47 13.22
C SER A 230 8.64 2.58 13.20
N TYR A 231 9.79 2.34 13.85
CA TYR A 231 10.87 3.31 13.98
C TYR A 231 11.89 3.26 12.82
N PHE A 232 12.45 2.08 12.53
CA PHE A 232 13.54 1.97 11.56
C PHE A 232 13.08 2.10 10.11
N CYS A 233 11.81 1.75 9.80
CA CYS A 233 11.26 1.95 8.46
C CYS A 233 11.21 3.43 8.08
N ILE A 234 11.19 4.37 9.05
CA ILE A 234 11.25 5.81 8.76
C ILE A 234 12.54 6.13 7.99
N LYS A 235 13.69 5.58 8.42
CA LYS A 235 14.93 5.73 7.68
C LYS A 235 14.85 5.09 6.30
N ALA A 236 14.28 3.90 6.22
CA ALA A 236 14.14 3.16 4.97
C ALA A 236 13.39 3.97 3.90
N PHE A 237 12.23 4.55 4.25
CA PHE A 237 11.43 5.28 3.27
C PHE A 237 11.90 6.71 3.03
N SER A 238 12.60 7.32 3.98
CA SER A 238 12.98 8.73 3.85
C SER A 238 14.36 8.97 3.26
N GLU A 239 15.33 8.12 3.58
CA GLU A 239 16.75 8.34 3.29
C GLU A 239 17.30 7.44 2.16
N THR A 240 16.52 6.46 1.69
CA THR A 240 16.97 5.61 0.57
C THR A 240 16.74 6.31 -0.76
N ASP A 241 17.82 6.52 -1.51
CA ASP A 241 17.75 7.01 -2.88
C ASP A 241 17.41 5.86 -3.84
N LEU A 242 16.28 5.99 -4.52
CA LEU A 242 15.73 5.02 -5.47
C LEU A 242 15.83 5.51 -6.94
N THR A 243 16.60 6.57 -7.16
CA THR A 243 16.76 7.16 -8.50
C THR A 243 17.30 6.14 -9.50
N GLU A 244 18.33 5.39 -9.12
CA GLU A 244 18.94 4.38 -9.99
C GLU A 244 18.03 3.16 -10.17
N ASP A 245 17.18 2.84 -9.19
CA ASP A 245 16.18 1.77 -9.31
C ASP A 245 15.11 2.15 -10.34
N LEU A 246 14.60 3.40 -10.30
CA LEU A 246 13.60 3.89 -11.26
C LEU A 246 14.12 3.86 -12.70
N LYS A 247 15.41 4.10 -12.93
CA LYS A 247 16.02 4.01 -14.27
C LYS A 247 16.01 2.61 -14.87
N ARG A 248 15.84 1.58 -14.01
CA ARG A 248 15.77 0.17 -14.42
C ARG A 248 14.36 -0.30 -14.79
N PHE A 249 13.36 0.58 -14.67
CA PHE A 249 12.00 0.27 -15.10
C PHE A 249 11.94 0.25 -16.63
N ASP A 250 11.83 -0.94 -17.19
CA ASP A 250 11.68 -1.20 -18.64
C ASP A 250 10.30 -1.77 -19.01
N VAL A 251 9.36 -1.79 -18.04
CA VAL A 251 7.97 -2.23 -18.19
C VAL A 251 6.99 -1.05 -18.17
N PRO A 252 5.79 -1.18 -18.75
CA PRO A 252 4.75 -0.16 -18.62
C PRO A 252 4.50 0.15 -17.15
N THR A 253 4.49 1.44 -16.81
CA THR A 253 4.37 1.90 -15.42
C THR A 253 3.27 2.95 -15.29
N LEU A 254 2.36 2.74 -14.33
CA LEU A 254 1.33 3.71 -13.95
C LEU A 254 1.73 4.36 -12.63
N ILE A 255 1.65 5.68 -12.58
CA ILE A 255 1.87 6.47 -11.36
C ILE A 255 0.57 7.19 -11.02
N LEU A 256 -0.01 6.90 -9.86
CA LEU A 256 -1.21 7.55 -9.34
C LEU A 256 -0.83 8.39 -8.12
N HIS A 257 -1.19 9.68 -8.08
CA HIS A 257 -0.83 10.53 -6.95
C HIS A 257 -1.86 11.64 -6.73
N GLY A 258 -2.17 11.93 -5.47
CA GLY A 258 -2.96 13.09 -5.09
C GLY A 258 -2.12 14.36 -5.03
N ASP A 259 -2.62 15.48 -5.53
CA ASP A 259 -1.87 16.74 -5.45
C ASP A 259 -2.01 17.46 -4.09
N ASP A 260 -2.94 17.01 -3.23
CA ASP A 260 -3.01 17.38 -1.81
C ASP A 260 -2.45 16.29 -0.88
N ASP A 261 -1.51 15.50 -1.37
CA ASP A 261 -0.81 14.52 -0.55
C ASP A 261 0.12 15.21 0.45
N GLN A 262 -0.31 15.21 1.72
CA GLN A 262 0.37 15.87 2.84
C GLN A 262 1.48 14.99 3.46
N ILE A 263 1.62 13.73 3.01
CA ILE A 263 2.59 12.75 3.50
C ILE A 263 3.77 12.64 2.54
N VAL A 264 3.49 12.46 1.26
CA VAL A 264 4.49 12.33 0.18
C VAL A 264 4.24 13.44 -0.85
N PRO A 265 4.94 14.57 -0.77
CA PRO A 265 4.72 15.70 -1.69
C PRO A 265 4.90 15.27 -3.15
N ILE A 266 3.87 15.46 -3.98
CA ILE A 266 3.85 15.04 -5.38
C ILE A 266 5.03 15.62 -6.20
N GLY A 267 5.44 16.86 -5.89
CA GLY A 267 6.53 17.55 -6.57
C GLY A 267 7.90 16.91 -6.36
N ALA A 268 8.11 16.29 -5.18
CA ALA A 268 9.36 15.62 -4.82
C ALA A 268 9.34 14.12 -5.11
N SER A 269 8.22 13.58 -5.58
CA SER A 269 8.02 12.14 -5.79
C SER A 269 7.47 11.82 -7.18
N ALA A 270 6.17 11.72 -7.37
CA ALA A 270 5.54 11.26 -8.60
C ALA A 270 5.92 12.08 -9.84
N MET A 271 6.02 13.42 -9.71
CA MET A 271 6.43 14.29 -10.82
C MET A 271 7.88 14.06 -11.24
N LEU A 272 8.75 13.65 -10.31
CA LEU A 272 10.15 13.31 -10.64
C LEU A 272 10.22 11.88 -11.17
N SER A 273 9.56 10.92 -10.53
CA SER A 273 9.50 9.51 -10.94
C SER A 273 8.98 9.38 -12.38
N SER A 274 7.95 10.14 -12.76
CA SER A 274 7.40 10.11 -14.13
C SER A 274 8.35 10.63 -15.20
N LYS A 275 9.35 11.43 -14.82
CA LYS A 275 10.40 11.90 -15.74
C LYS A 275 11.57 10.92 -15.86
N ILE A 276 11.79 10.10 -14.81
CA ILE A 276 12.88 9.11 -14.76
C ILE A 276 12.46 7.82 -15.45
N VAL A 277 11.25 7.34 -15.19
CA VAL A 277 10.71 6.10 -15.77
C VAL A 277 10.20 6.38 -17.20
N LYS A 278 10.86 5.80 -18.20
CA LYS A 278 10.63 6.10 -19.61
C LYS A 278 9.19 5.83 -20.09
N ASN A 279 8.56 4.78 -19.58
CA ASN A 279 7.23 4.33 -20.00
C ASN A 279 6.17 4.63 -18.93
N ALA A 280 6.36 5.71 -18.16
CA ALA A 280 5.44 6.09 -17.11
C ALA A 280 4.23 6.86 -17.64
N GLN A 281 3.06 6.49 -17.14
CA GLN A 281 1.82 7.26 -17.25
C GLN A 281 1.52 7.87 -15.88
N LEU A 282 1.60 9.19 -15.75
CA LEU A 282 1.24 9.90 -14.52
C LEU A 282 -0.22 10.34 -14.58
N LYS A 283 -0.99 9.97 -13.55
CA LYS A 283 -2.35 10.46 -13.32
C LYS A 283 -2.42 11.17 -11.97
N ILE A 284 -2.78 12.44 -12.00
CA ILE A 284 -2.92 13.28 -10.82
C ILE A 284 -4.39 13.29 -10.39
N TYR A 285 -4.62 13.09 -9.12
CA TYR A 285 -5.93 13.14 -8.48
C TYR A 285 -6.07 14.49 -7.77
N GLU A 286 -6.80 15.42 -8.39
CA GLU A 286 -6.99 16.78 -7.90
C GLU A 286 -7.64 16.78 -6.50
N GLY A 287 -7.06 17.53 -5.56
CA GLY A 287 -7.48 17.66 -4.17
C GLY A 287 -7.41 16.36 -3.35
N ALA A 288 -6.77 15.31 -3.89
CA ALA A 288 -6.76 14.02 -3.23
C ALA A 288 -5.55 13.86 -2.27
N PRO A 289 -5.75 13.19 -1.11
CA PRO A 289 -4.72 12.96 -0.12
C PRO A 289 -3.89 11.70 -0.42
N HIS A 290 -3.04 11.33 0.55
CA HIS A 290 -2.19 10.13 0.49
C HIS A 290 -2.99 8.82 0.41
N GLY A 291 -4.08 8.71 1.15
CA GLY A 291 -4.87 7.49 1.30
C GLY A 291 -5.88 7.21 0.19
N ILE A 292 -5.54 7.52 -1.08
CA ILE A 292 -6.47 7.38 -2.23
C ILE A 292 -6.97 5.95 -2.44
N CYS A 293 -6.19 4.93 -2.11
CA CYS A 293 -6.61 3.53 -2.21
C CYS A 293 -7.87 3.22 -1.40
N THR A 294 -8.08 3.94 -0.30
CA THR A 294 -9.25 3.76 0.58
C THR A 294 -10.37 4.73 0.23
N ILE A 295 -10.07 6.03 0.18
CA ILE A 295 -11.13 7.05 0.07
C ILE A 295 -11.61 7.29 -1.36
N LEU A 296 -10.82 6.95 -2.36
CA LEU A 296 -11.14 7.02 -3.79
C LEU A 296 -11.05 5.62 -4.43
N LYS A 297 -11.36 4.57 -3.65
CA LYS A 297 -11.18 3.18 -4.02
C LYS A 297 -11.79 2.82 -5.37
N ASP A 298 -13.00 3.30 -5.66
CA ASP A 298 -13.69 2.96 -6.90
C ASP A 298 -12.92 3.50 -8.12
N ARG A 299 -12.49 4.76 -8.06
CA ARG A 299 -11.68 5.37 -9.11
C ARG A 299 -10.31 4.69 -9.25
N VAL A 300 -9.64 4.38 -8.14
CA VAL A 300 -8.36 3.64 -8.15
C VAL A 300 -8.54 2.25 -8.75
N ASN A 301 -9.61 1.55 -8.40
CA ASN A 301 -9.93 0.23 -8.93
C ASN A 301 -10.15 0.24 -10.45
N GLU A 302 -10.89 1.22 -10.96
CA GLU A 302 -11.15 1.39 -12.40
C GLU A 302 -9.86 1.72 -13.16
N GLU A 303 -9.02 2.61 -12.63
CA GLU A 303 -7.74 2.97 -13.22
C GLU A 303 -6.75 1.79 -13.25
N LEU A 304 -6.70 1.01 -12.16
CA LEU A 304 -5.91 -0.22 -12.11
C LEU A 304 -6.39 -1.20 -13.18
N LEU A 305 -7.69 -1.47 -13.24
CA LEU A 305 -8.26 -2.42 -14.21
C LEU A 305 -8.03 -1.96 -15.66
N ALA A 306 -8.19 -0.67 -15.95
CA ALA A 306 -7.94 -0.11 -17.28
C ALA A 306 -6.47 -0.29 -17.68
N PHE A 307 -5.53 0.05 -16.78
CA PHE A 307 -4.11 -0.10 -17.04
C PHE A 307 -3.66 -1.55 -17.19
N ILE A 308 -4.25 -2.46 -16.42
CA ILE A 308 -3.96 -3.90 -16.48
C ILE A 308 -4.36 -4.48 -17.83
N LYS A 309 -5.50 -4.07 -18.38
CA LYS A 309 -6.05 -4.57 -19.65
C LYS A 309 -5.36 -4.01 -20.89
N GLY A 310 -4.89 -2.79 -20.85
CA GLY A 310 -4.19 -2.12 -21.95
C GLY A 310 -2.71 -2.42 -21.97
#